data_981561af40feb4ef5ae81bde4a7202ef
#
_entry.id   981561af40feb4ef5ae81bde4a7202ef
#
_cell.length_a   1.000
_cell.length_b   1.000
_cell.length_c   1.000
_cell.angle_alpha   90.00
_cell.angle_beta   90.00
_cell.angle_gamma   90.00
#
_symmetry.space_group_name_H-M   'P 1'
#
loop_
_entity.id
_entity.type
_entity.pdbx_description
1 polymer ?
#
loop_
_entity_poly.entity_id
_entity_poly.type
_entity_poly.pdbx_seq_one_letter_code
_entity_poly.pdbx_strand_id
1 'polypeptide(L)'
;MAGLLAASLAYGRADLFLPKVDGLLRGMGRSPAAFVRRLTPARARSLLSGFVYRFNVGADIAVLLMGMGRMLRGLGSLEAGFRQALEAHPGDLHAALAAFVAALRDVDIAAVERVLGPVRGLGHLLPVPLGPGAAKRLHLYLRWMVRGPDAVDLGIWTSIPPSALLVPLDTHVARLSRRLGLTGRRTLGWRTAEEVTDNLRRIDAADPVRFDFVLCHHGMSGACPPRARPELCRVCALQSECRVGQRLTRRPVRPEPRPSAPDRGA
;
A
#
# COMPACT_ATOMS: atom_id res chain seq x y z
N MET A 1 -14.90 2.64 -3.17
CA MET A 1 -15.29 1.49 -2.32
C MET A 1 -14.48 0.23 -2.68
N ALA A 2 -14.61 -0.31 -3.90
CA ALA A 2 -13.83 -1.50 -4.33
C ALA A 2 -12.32 -1.35 -4.09
N GLY A 3 -11.74 -0.19 -4.40
CA GLY A 3 -10.32 0.09 -4.16
C GLY A 3 -9.91 -0.02 -2.69
N LEU A 4 -10.74 0.46 -1.74
CA LEU A 4 -10.42 0.32 -0.31
C LEU A 4 -10.48 -1.13 0.14
N LEU A 5 -11.49 -1.89 -0.31
CA LEU A 5 -11.59 -3.32 -0.04
C LEU A 5 -10.37 -4.08 -0.59
N ALA A 6 -9.98 -3.80 -1.84
CA ALA A 6 -8.83 -4.40 -2.48
C ALA A 6 -7.53 -4.05 -1.74
N ALA A 7 -7.30 -2.77 -1.44
CA ALA A 7 -6.11 -2.32 -0.70
C ALA A 7 -6.04 -2.94 0.70
N SER A 8 -7.17 -3.04 1.41
CA SER A 8 -7.22 -3.64 2.75
C SER A 8 -6.85 -5.12 2.75
N LEU A 9 -7.12 -5.85 1.65
CA LEU A 9 -6.77 -7.25 1.46
C LEU A 9 -5.45 -7.47 0.71
N ALA A 10 -4.82 -6.40 0.20
CA ALA A 10 -3.58 -6.46 -0.58
C ALA A 10 -2.35 -6.78 0.29
N TYR A 11 -2.34 -7.95 0.92
CA TYR A 11 -1.20 -8.50 1.66
C TYR A 11 -1.02 -9.99 1.33
N GLY A 12 0.23 -10.42 1.26
CA GLY A 12 0.59 -11.71 0.70
C GLY A 12 0.65 -11.67 -0.83
N ARG A 13 0.36 -12.79 -1.47
CA ARG A 13 0.46 -12.94 -2.93
C ARG A 13 -0.83 -12.46 -3.60
N ALA A 14 -0.69 -11.82 -4.76
CA ALA A 14 -1.82 -11.25 -5.51
C ALA A 14 -2.81 -12.34 -5.99
N ASP A 15 -2.31 -13.48 -6.43
CA ASP A 15 -3.12 -14.63 -6.86
C ASP A 15 -4.00 -15.22 -5.74
N LEU A 16 -3.69 -14.94 -4.48
CA LEU A 16 -4.47 -15.38 -3.32
C LEU A 16 -5.55 -14.38 -2.89
N PHE A 17 -5.29 -13.07 -2.92
CA PHE A 17 -6.28 -12.10 -2.46
C PHE A 17 -7.21 -11.60 -3.57
N LEU A 18 -6.76 -11.54 -4.82
CA LEU A 18 -7.60 -11.08 -5.94
C LEU A 18 -8.89 -11.90 -6.09
N PRO A 19 -8.86 -13.25 -6.06
CA PRO A 19 -10.09 -14.04 -6.11
C PRO A 19 -11.02 -13.77 -4.93
N LYS A 20 -10.48 -13.45 -3.74
CA LYS A 20 -11.29 -13.09 -2.56
C LYS A 20 -12.00 -11.76 -2.75
N VAL A 21 -11.30 -10.74 -3.27
CA VAL A 21 -11.89 -9.43 -3.59
C VAL A 21 -12.97 -9.57 -4.66
N ASP A 22 -12.66 -10.29 -5.75
CA ASP A 22 -13.59 -10.53 -6.85
C ASP A 22 -14.85 -11.26 -6.38
N GLY A 23 -14.69 -12.33 -5.59
CA GLY A 23 -15.82 -13.06 -5.00
C GLY A 23 -16.71 -12.17 -4.13
N LEU A 24 -16.12 -11.30 -3.30
CA LEU A 24 -16.90 -10.33 -2.50
C LEU A 24 -17.64 -9.33 -3.39
N LEU A 25 -16.99 -8.77 -4.40
CA LEU A 25 -17.61 -7.79 -5.30
C LEU A 25 -18.76 -8.42 -6.12
N ARG A 26 -18.58 -9.64 -6.64
CA ARG A 26 -19.65 -10.38 -7.32
C ARG A 26 -20.82 -10.68 -6.40
N GLY A 27 -20.53 -11.09 -5.15
CA GLY A 27 -21.58 -11.35 -4.16
C GLY A 27 -22.37 -10.11 -3.75
N MET A 28 -21.82 -8.90 -3.92
CA MET A 28 -22.54 -7.63 -3.73
C MET A 28 -23.44 -7.25 -4.93
N GLY A 29 -23.34 -7.96 -6.04
CA GLY A 29 -24.14 -7.75 -7.25
C GLY A 29 -23.69 -6.54 -8.08
N ARG A 30 -24.61 -6.04 -8.94
CA ARG A 30 -24.29 -5.01 -9.94
C ARG A 30 -23.88 -3.65 -9.34
N SER A 31 -24.26 -3.35 -8.12
CA SER A 31 -23.94 -2.09 -7.45
C SER A 31 -23.40 -2.32 -6.03
N PRO A 32 -22.12 -2.61 -5.88
CA PRO A 32 -21.50 -2.78 -4.56
C PRO A 32 -21.69 -1.58 -3.62
N ALA A 33 -21.70 -0.36 -4.14
CA ALA A 33 -21.97 0.84 -3.36
C ALA A 33 -23.39 0.87 -2.79
N ALA A 34 -24.40 0.49 -3.60
CA ALA A 34 -25.77 0.39 -3.13
C ALA A 34 -25.93 -0.75 -2.10
N PHE A 35 -25.21 -1.86 -2.30
CA PHE A 35 -25.20 -2.97 -1.36
C PHE A 35 -24.70 -2.53 0.02
N VAL A 36 -23.50 -1.91 0.10
CA VAL A 36 -22.92 -1.51 1.39
C VAL A 36 -23.72 -0.39 2.09
N ARG A 37 -24.37 0.50 1.33
CA ARG A 37 -25.29 1.51 1.92
C ARG A 37 -26.44 0.89 2.73
N ARG A 38 -26.87 -0.32 2.35
CA ARG A 38 -28.00 -1.03 2.97
C ARG A 38 -27.55 -2.23 3.82
N LEU A 39 -26.24 -2.37 4.03
CA LEU A 39 -25.68 -3.51 4.72
C LEU A 39 -25.99 -3.46 6.21
N THR A 40 -26.55 -4.56 6.71
CA THR A 40 -26.75 -4.85 8.14
C THR A 40 -25.99 -6.11 8.50
N PRO A 41 -25.71 -6.39 9.80
CA PRO A 41 -25.05 -7.64 10.18
C PRO A 41 -25.77 -8.89 9.65
N ALA A 42 -27.11 -8.92 9.71
CA ALA A 42 -27.90 -10.04 9.19
C ALA A 42 -27.71 -10.24 7.68
N ARG A 43 -27.68 -9.15 6.89
CA ARG A 43 -27.41 -9.21 5.45
C ARG A 43 -25.96 -9.56 5.12
N ALA A 44 -25.02 -9.15 5.97
CA ALA A 44 -23.61 -9.49 5.80
C ALA A 44 -23.36 -10.99 5.94
N ARG A 45 -24.19 -11.70 6.75
CA ARG A 45 -24.03 -13.13 6.98
C ARG A 45 -24.07 -13.96 5.71
N SER A 46 -24.99 -13.68 4.77
CA SER A 46 -25.10 -14.43 3.51
C SER A 46 -23.87 -14.26 2.61
N LEU A 47 -23.23 -13.09 2.62
CA LEU A 47 -22.04 -12.81 1.83
C LEU A 47 -20.75 -13.31 2.49
N LEU A 48 -20.66 -13.23 3.83
CA LEU A 48 -19.41 -13.32 4.58
C LEU A 48 -19.33 -14.57 5.47
N SER A 49 -20.38 -15.38 5.54
CA SER A 49 -20.33 -16.67 6.24
C SER A 49 -19.25 -17.55 5.60
N GLY A 50 -18.30 -18.03 6.41
CA GLY A 50 -17.18 -18.85 5.94
C GLY A 50 -16.07 -18.08 5.21
N PHE A 51 -16.16 -16.74 5.09
CA PHE A 51 -15.04 -15.97 4.54
C PHE A 51 -13.84 -16.04 5.48
N VAL A 52 -12.73 -16.50 4.93
CA VAL A 52 -11.41 -16.49 5.61
C VAL A 52 -10.35 -16.10 4.59
N TYR A 53 -9.51 -15.15 4.98
CA TYR A 53 -8.29 -14.84 4.28
C TYR A 53 -7.18 -14.50 5.29
N ARG A 54 -6.23 -15.44 5.48
CA ARG A 54 -5.10 -15.32 6.42
C ARG A 54 -5.58 -14.92 7.83
N PHE A 55 -5.37 -13.66 8.22
CA PHE A 55 -5.71 -13.14 9.56
C PHE A 55 -7.15 -12.61 9.66
N ASN A 56 -7.87 -12.52 8.55
CA ASN A 56 -9.17 -11.91 8.48
C ASN A 56 -10.27 -12.92 8.25
N VAL A 57 -11.38 -12.70 8.96
CA VAL A 57 -12.60 -13.48 8.88
C VAL A 57 -13.76 -12.59 8.38
N GLY A 58 -14.91 -13.21 8.10
CA GLY A 58 -16.09 -12.47 7.60
C GLY A 58 -16.53 -11.31 8.48
N ALA A 59 -16.40 -11.44 9.81
CA ALA A 59 -16.74 -10.37 10.75
C ALA A 59 -15.87 -9.11 10.55
N ASP A 60 -14.56 -9.28 10.29
CA ASP A 60 -13.68 -8.13 10.00
C ASP A 60 -14.09 -7.40 8.73
N ILE A 61 -14.42 -8.16 7.67
CA ILE A 61 -14.90 -7.61 6.40
C ILE A 61 -16.24 -6.91 6.59
N ALA A 62 -17.14 -7.45 7.42
CA ALA A 62 -18.43 -6.82 7.72
C ALA A 62 -18.23 -5.43 8.35
N VAL A 63 -17.34 -5.29 9.31
CA VAL A 63 -17.02 -4.00 9.92
C VAL A 63 -16.53 -3.01 8.86
N LEU A 64 -15.59 -3.40 8.02
CA LEU A 64 -15.07 -2.55 6.93
C LEU A 64 -16.20 -2.11 5.98
N LEU A 65 -17.02 -3.05 5.50
CA LEU A 65 -18.10 -2.75 4.55
C LEU A 65 -19.20 -1.89 5.18
N MET A 66 -19.56 -2.15 6.44
CA MET A 66 -20.56 -1.35 7.15
C MET A 66 -20.05 0.07 7.44
N GLY A 67 -18.78 0.23 7.80
CA GLY A 67 -18.14 1.54 7.94
C GLY A 67 -18.13 2.34 6.64
N MET A 68 -17.77 1.70 5.51
CA MET A 68 -17.92 2.32 4.19
C MET A 68 -19.39 2.71 3.90
N GLY A 69 -20.32 1.83 4.18
CA GLY A 69 -21.75 2.08 3.97
C GLY A 69 -22.26 3.26 4.78
N ARG A 70 -21.83 3.39 6.04
CA ARG A 70 -22.15 4.52 6.91
C ARG A 70 -21.58 5.83 6.34
N MET A 71 -20.33 5.85 5.96
CA MET A 71 -19.69 7.02 5.34
C MET A 71 -20.36 7.42 4.03
N LEU A 72 -20.71 6.46 3.19
CA LEU A 72 -21.45 6.70 1.94
C LEU A 72 -22.86 7.26 2.18
N ARG A 73 -23.54 6.89 3.28
CA ARG A 73 -24.87 7.47 3.64
C ARG A 73 -24.74 8.89 4.18
N GLY A 74 -23.76 9.12 5.07
CA GLY A 74 -23.61 10.42 5.74
C GLY A 74 -22.94 11.48 4.89
N LEU A 75 -21.93 11.11 4.11
CA LEU A 75 -21.06 12.05 3.38
C LEU A 75 -21.13 11.90 1.84
N GLY A 76 -21.89 10.94 1.34
CA GLY A 76 -22.05 10.70 -0.10
C GLY A 76 -20.93 9.89 -0.72
N SER A 77 -19.68 10.06 -0.32
CA SER A 77 -18.52 9.36 -0.85
C SER A 77 -17.43 9.11 0.19
N LEU A 78 -16.49 8.17 -0.08
CA LEU A 78 -15.30 7.97 0.73
C LEU A 78 -14.31 9.12 0.54
N GLU A 79 -14.30 9.75 -0.63
CA GLU A 79 -13.51 10.96 -0.91
C GLU A 79 -13.92 12.10 0.03
N ALA A 80 -15.22 12.36 0.14
CA ALA A 80 -15.74 13.39 1.05
C ALA A 80 -15.33 13.11 2.51
N GLY A 81 -15.36 11.83 2.92
CA GLY A 81 -14.91 11.45 4.26
C GLY A 81 -13.44 11.69 4.50
N PHE A 82 -12.59 11.40 3.52
CA PHE A 82 -11.15 11.66 3.64
C PHE A 82 -10.83 13.16 3.53
N ARG A 83 -11.51 13.90 2.66
CA ARG A 83 -11.38 15.36 2.56
C ARG A 83 -11.75 16.04 3.88
N GLN A 84 -12.87 15.65 4.50
CA GLN A 84 -13.26 16.16 5.82
C GLN A 84 -12.16 15.90 6.88
N ALA A 85 -11.54 14.72 6.84
CA ALA A 85 -10.45 14.42 7.75
C ALA A 85 -9.21 15.29 7.49
N LEU A 86 -8.87 15.60 6.23
CA LEU A 86 -7.79 16.50 5.88
C LEU A 86 -8.07 17.95 6.32
N GLU A 87 -9.30 18.42 6.15
CA GLU A 87 -9.74 19.74 6.59
C GLU A 87 -9.71 19.90 8.13
N ALA A 88 -9.99 18.82 8.85
CA ALA A 88 -9.90 18.79 10.32
C ALA A 88 -8.45 18.72 10.86
N HIS A 89 -7.50 18.29 10.01
CA HIS A 89 -6.09 18.12 10.37
C HIS A 89 -5.17 18.76 9.30
N PRO A 90 -5.19 20.10 9.14
CA PRO A 90 -4.44 20.77 8.10
C PRO A 90 -2.93 20.57 8.26
N GLY A 91 -2.28 20.10 7.21
CA GLY A 91 -0.83 19.83 7.21
C GLY A 91 -0.41 18.53 7.91
N ASP A 92 -1.32 17.81 8.55
CA ASP A 92 -1.05 16.52 9.21
C ASP A 92 -1.81 15.37 8.53
N LEU A 93 -1.23 14.84 7.47
CA LEU A 93 -1.78 13.68 6.76
C LEU A 93 -1.89 12.44 7.66
N HIS A 94 -1.01 12.31 8.65
CA HIS A 94 -1.03 11.17 9.58
C HIS A 94 -2.29 11.20 10.46
N ALA A 95 -2.55 12.35 11.09
CA ALA A 95 -3.75 12.54 11.87
C ALA A 95 -5.03 12.44 11.01
N ALA A 96 -5.03 13.04 9.81
CA ALA A 96 -6.15 12.94 8.88
C ALA A 96 -6.45 11.49 8.50
N LEU A 97 -5.42 10.69 8.19
CA LEU A 97 -5.60 9.29 7.84
C LEU A 97 -6.07 8.47 9.05
N ALA A 98 -5.59 8.79 10.25
CA ALA A 98 -6.07 8.16 11.49
C ALA A 98 -7.56 8.46 11.76
N ALA A 99 -7.98 9.70 11.58
CA ALA A 99 -9.36 10.12 11.72
C ALA A 99 -10.27 9.44 10.68
N PHE A 100 -9.84 9.36 9.42
CA PHE A 100 -10.57 8.65 8.37
C PHE A 100 -10.75 7.15 8.69
N VAL A 101 -9.69 6.49 9.16
CA VAL A 101 -9.76 5.08 9.55
C VAL A 101 -10.63 4.89 10.79
N ALA A 102 -10.53 5.76 11.79
CA ALA A 102 -11.39 5.74 12.97
C ALA A 102 -12.87 5.86 12.58
N ALA A 103 -13.19 6.79 11.66
CA ALA A 103 -14.53 6.93 11.13
C ALA A 103 -15.03 5.69 10.38
N LEU A 104 -14.19 4.97 9.66
CA LEU A 104 -14.54 3.69 9.02
C LEU A 104 -14.75 2.57 10.04
N ARG A 105 -14.08 2.60 11.18
CA ARG A 105 -14.18 1.58 12.24
C ARG A 105 -15.32 1.84 13.24
N ASP A 106 -15.93 3.01 13.18
CA ASP A 106 -17.06 3.40 14.04
C ASP A 106 -18.35 2.67 13.61
N VAL A 107 -18.44 1.40 13.99
CA VAL A 107 -19.52 0.45 13.71
C VAL A 107 -19.87 -0.30 15.01
N ASP A 108 -21.12 -0.68 15.19
CA ASP A 108 -21.52 -1.55 16.30
C ASP A 108 -20.91 -2.95 16.12
N ILE A 109 -19.71 -3.12 16.67
CA ILE A 109 -18.94 -4.37 16.59
C ILE A 109 -19.71 -5.50 17.29
N ALA A 110 -20.37 -5.23 18.43
CA ALA A 110 -21.11 -6.25 19.15
C ALA A 110 -22.29 -6.79 18.32
N ALA A 111 -22.96 -5.94 17.52
CA ALA A 111 -24.00 -6.40 16.60
C ALA A 111 -23.41 -7.27 15.46
N VAL A 112 -22.21 -6.97 14.98
CA VAL A 112 -21.52 -7.80 13.99
C VAL A 112 -21.13 -9.16 14.59
N GLU A 113 -20.55 -9.17 15.79
CA GLU A 113 -20.08 -10.38 16.46
C GLU A 113 -21.21 -11.36 16.81
N ARG A 114 -22.38 -10.85 17.21
CA ARG A 114 -23.56 -11.68 17.44
C ARG A 114 -24.01 -12.49 16.21
N VAL A 115 -23.71 -12.00 15.00
CA VAL A 115 -24.19 -12.60 13.75
C VAL A 115 -23.11 -13.40 13.03
N LEU A 116 -21.88 -12.92 13.04
CA LEU A 116 -20.75 -13.43 12.24
C LEU A 116 -19.63 -14.03 13.09
N GLY A 117 -19.75 -13.97 14.42
CA GLY A 117 -18.67 -14.38 15.32
C GLY A 117 -17.63 -13.28 15.54
N PRO A 118 -16.58 -13.56 16.31
CA PRO A 118 -15.67 -12.55 16.82
C PRO A 118 -14.87 -11.84 15.73
N VAL A 119 -14.73 -10.52 15.87
CA VAL A 119 -13.85 -9.65 15.09
C VAL A 119 -12.42 -9.84 15.59
N ARG A 120 -11.53 -10.44 14.80
CA ARG A 120 -10.17 -10.83 15.22
C ARG A 120 -9.06 -10.12 14.48
N GLY A 121 -9.28 -9.80 13.21
CA GLY A 121 -8.27 -9.30 12.28
C GLY A 121 -8.44 -7.83 11.89
N LEU A 122 -9.37 -7.09 12.48
CA LEU A 122 -9.69 -5.71 12.07
C LEU A 122 -8.47 -4.79 12.17
N GLY A 123 -7.63 -4.94 13.20
CA GLY A 123 -6.40 -4.17 13.34
C GLY A 123 -5.39 -4.41 12.22
N HIS A 124 -5.40 -5.62 11.62
CA HIS A 124 -4.59 -5.94 10.46
C HIS A 124 -5.27 -5.47 9.16
N LEU A 125 -6.59 -5.67 9.02
CA LEU A 125 -7.35 -5.30 7.82
C LEU A 125 -7.34 -3.80 7.58
N LEU A 126 -7.65 -3.03 8.61
CA LEU A 126 -7.77 -1.58 8.60
C LEU A 126 -7.02 -0.98 9.80
N PRO A 127 -5.68 -0.95 9.76
CA PRO A 127 -4.88 -0.43 10.86
C PRO A 127 -5.12 1.07 11.03
N VAL A 128 -5.29 1.50 12.29
CA VAL A 128 -5.26 2.93 12.61
C VAL A 128 -3.80 3.38 12.61
N PRO A 129 -3.41 4.34 11.78
CA PRO A 129 -2.01 4.76 11.63
C PRO A 129 -1.56 5.71 12.76
N LEU A 130 -1.71 5.29 14.01
CA LEU A 130 -1.20 6.04 15.17
C LEU A 130 0.18 5.55 15.64
N GLY A 131 0.67 4.45 15.08
CA GLY A 131 1.96 3.86 15.40
C GLY A 131 3.06 4.24 14.40
N PRO A 132 4.27 3.74 14.61
CA PRO A 132 5.43 4.07 13.76
C PRO A 132 5.38 3.45 12.36
N GLY A 133 4.41 2.60 12.05
CA GLY A 133 4.26 1.90 10.77
C GLY A 133 3.95 2.84 9.60
N ALA A 134 4.37 2.47 8.40
CA ALA A 134 4.22 3.30 7.20
C ALA A 134 2.80 3.27 6.57
N ALA A 135 1.85 2.56 7.14
CA ALA A 135 0.46 2.44 6.64
C ALA A 135 0.36 2.18 5.11
N LYS A 136 1.31 1.41 4.54
CA LYS A 136 1.50 1.19 3.10
C LYS A 136 0.20 1.01 2.33
N ARG A 137 -0.70 0.14 2.80
CA ARG A 137 -1.93 -0.22 2.09
C ARG A 137 -2.93 0.93 2.00
N LEU A 138 -2.96 1.79 3.01
CA LEU A 138 -3.78 3.00 3.00
C LEU A 138 -3.21 4.04 2.02
N HIS A 139 -1.88 4.25 2.01
CA HIS A 139 -1.25 5.12 1.02
C HIS A 139 -1.40 4.59 -0.41
N LEU A 140 -1.33 3.27 -0.60
CA LEU A 140 -1.58 2.65 -1.89
C LEU A 140 -3.03 2.89 -2.36
N TYR A 141 -4.00 2.76 -1.45
CA TYR A 141 -5.38 3.12 -1.73
C TYR A 141 -5.55 4.57 -2.14
N LEU A 142 -4.98 5.50 -1.36
CA LEU A 142 -5.04 6.93 -1.68
C LEU A 142 -4.41 7.23 -3.04
N ARG A 143 -3.26 6.65 -3.35
CA ARG A 143 -2.61 6.81 -4.64
C ARG A 143 -3.53 6.36 -5.77
N TRP A 144 -4.11 5.17 -5.69
CA TRP A 144 -5.03 4.65 -6.71
C TRP A 144 -6.25 5.56 -6.92
N MET A 145 -6.76 6.18 -5.86
CA MET A 145 -7.96 7.01 -5.97
C MET A 145 -7.68 8.42 -6.49
N VAL A 146 -6.56 9.00 -6.12
CA VAL A 146 -6.23 10.42 -6.34
C VAL A 146 -5.42 10.61 -7.60
N ARG A 147 -4.40 9.76 -7.81
CA ARG A 147 -3.49 9.90 -8.95
C ARG A 147 -4.09 9.29 -10.22
N GLY A 148 -3.86 9.91 -11.35
CA GLY A 148 -4.33 9.40 -12.64
C GLY A 148 -5.48 10.25 -13.23
N PRO A 149 -6.30 9.70 -14.14
CA PRO A 149 -6.29 8.28 -14.55
C PRO A 149 -5.10 7.90 -15.45
N ASP A 150 -4.52 6.74 -15.20
CA ASP A 150 -3.52 6.12 -16.07
C ASP A 150 -3.66 4.59 -16.07
N ALA A 151 -2.68 3.84 -16.60
CA ALA A 151 -2.72 2.38 -16.65
C ALA A 151 -2.67 1.69 -15.27
N VAL A 152 -2.34 2.43 -14.20
CA VAL A 152 -2.12 1.91 -12.84
C VAL A 152 -3.13 2.48 -11.86
N ASP A 153 -3.38 3.78 -11.93
CA ASP A 153 -4.15 4.55 -10.96
C ASP A 153 -5.46 5.05 -11.56
N LEU A 154 -6.52 5.12 -10.76
CA LEU A 154 -7.88 5.41 -11.23
C LEU A 154 -8.19 6.90 -11.35
N GLY A 155 -7.60 7.75 -10.50
CA GLY A 155 -7.79 9.19 -10.52
C GLY A 155 -9.23 9.68 -10.38
N ILE A 156 -10.05 8.95 -9.62
CA ILE A 156 -11.48 9.26 -9.45
C ILE A 156 -11.77 10.22 -8.28
N TRP A 157 -10.76 10.51 -7.47
CA TRP A 157 -10.82 11.53 -6.42
C TRP A 157 -10.17 12.82 -6.91
N THR A 158 -10.97 13.82 -7.20
CA THR A 158 -10.52 15.05 -7.85
C THR A 158 -10.33 16.21 -6.88
N SER A 159 -10.82 16.09 -5.66
CA SER A 159 -10.72 17.14 -4.64
C SER A 159 -9.43 17.14 -3.83
N ILE A 160 -8.55 16.16 -4.05
CA ILE A 160 -7.30 15.97 -3.30
C ILE A 160 -6.14 15.94 -4.31
N PRO A 161 -5.15 16.81 -4.19
CA PRO A 161 -4.01 16.81 -5.11
C PRO A 161 -3.03 15.66 -4.79
N PRO A 162 -2.36 15.06 -5.80
CA PRO A 162 -1.32 14.06 -5.57
C PRO A 162 -0.17 14.54 -4.69
N SER A 163 0.12 15.83 -4.68
CA SER A 163 1.12 16.47 -3.82
C SER A 163 0.84 16.33 -2.33
N ALA A 164 -0.43 16.10 -1.93
CA ALA A 164 -0.80 15.86 -0.54
C ALA A 164 -0.51 14.43 -0.06
N LEU A 165 -0.15 13.51 -0.96
CA LEU A 165 0.03 12.10 -0.64
C LEU A 165 1.47 11.78 -0.20
N LEU A 166 1.61 10.63 0.47
CA LEU A 166 2.91 10.00 0.74
C LEU A 166 3.07 8.72 -0.09
N VAL A 167 4.31 8.43 -0.45
CA VAL A 167 4.65 7.21 -1.18
C VAL A 167 4.30 5.96 -0.36
N PRO A 168 3.63 4.95 -0.95
CA PRO A 168 3.33 3.67 -0.30
C PRO A 168 4.61 2.89 0.01
N LEU A 169 5.23 3.15 1.15
CA LEU A 169 6.53 2.62 1.51
C LEU A 169 6.49 1.12 1.82
N ASP A 170 7.18 0.33 1.01
CA ASP A 170 7.45 -1.08 1.30
C ASP A 170 8.96 -1.38 1.34
N THR A 171 9.31 -2.66 1.45
CA THR A 171 10.71 -3.11 1.51
C THR A 171 11.47 -2.82 0.23
N HIS A 172 10.81 -2.86 -0.94
CA HIS A 172 11.40 -2.59 -2.25
C HIS A 172 11.64 -1.09 -2.42
N VAL A 173 10.59 -0.29 -2.21
CA VAL A 173 10.67 1.18 -2.28
C VAL A 173 11.70 1.70 -1.28
N ALA A 174 11.67 1.25 -0.02
CA ALA A 174 12.63 1.69 1.00
C ALA A 174 14.08 1.30 0.66
N ARG A 175 14.29 0.12 0.06
CA ARG A 175 15.62 -0.32 -0.40
C ARG A 175 16.16 0.56 -1.51
N LEU A 176 15.34 0.81 -2.55
CA LEU A 176 15.74 1.68 -3.65
C LEU A 176 15.92 3.12 -3.18
N SER A 177 15.02 3.65 -2.37
CA SER A 177 15.14 5.00 -1.82
C SER A 177 16.44 5.22 -1.06
N ARG A 178 16.88 4.24 -0.26
CA ARG A 178 18.20 4.30 0.39
C ARG A 178 19.36 4.28 -0.61
N ARG A 179 19.27 3.46 -1.66
CA ARG A 179 20.31 3.36 -2.70
C ARG A 179 20.41 4.64 -3.54
N LEU A 180 19.29 5.28 -3.79
CA LEU A 180 19.20 6.56 -4.50
C LEU A 180 19.51 7.76 -3.59
N GLY A 181 19.61 7.55 -2.27
CA GLY A 181 19.88 8.63 -1.33
C GLY A 181 18.67 9.48 -0.98
N LEU A 182 17.45 8.99 -1.27
CA LEU A 182 16.20 9.64 -0.88
C LEU A 182 15.91 9.52 0.63
N THR A 183 16.57 8.61 1.34
CA THR A 183 16.50 8.47 2.79
C THR A 183 17.75 7.81 3.35
N GLY A 184 18.12 8.21 4.56
CA GLY A 184 19.14 7.53 5.39
C GLY A 184 18.52 6.54 6.39
N ARG A 185 17.22 6.55 6.57
CA ARG A 185 16.52 5.76 7.59
C ARG A 185 16.51 4.27 7.26
N ARG A 186 16.65 3.44 8.29
CA ARG A 186 16.62 1.97 8.16
C ARG A 186 15.23 1.37 8.44
N THR A 187 14.37 2.08 9.15
CA THR A 187 13.03 1.62 9.53
C THR A 187 12.04 1.73 8.37
N LEU A 188 11.02 0.87 8.37
CA LEU A 188 9.88 0.94 7.45
C LEU A 188 8.72 1.65 8.15
N GLY A 189 8.92 2.94 8.46
CA GLY A 189 7.96 3.71 9.23
C GLY A 189 7.44 4.93 8.48
N TRP A 190 6.47 5.59 9.11
CA TRP A 190 5.85 6.81 8.62
C TRP A 190 6.89 7.88 8.26
N ARG A 191 7.80 8.19 9.22
CA ARG A 191 8.86 9.19 8.99
C ARG A 191 9.78 8.88 7.82
N THR A 192 9.95 7.60 7.48
CA THR A 192 10.71 7.20 6.29
C THR A 192 9.91 7.47 5.02
N ALA A 193 8.59 7.22 5.05
CA ALA A 193 7.72 7.55 3.92
C ALA A 193 7.67 9.06 3.67
N GLU A 194 7.62 9.88 4.74
CA GLU A 194 7.70 11.35 4.65
C GLU A 194 9.01 11.79 4.01
N GLU A 195 10.16 11.39 4.57
CA GLU A 195 11.49 11.77 4.07
C GLU A 195 11.69 11.37 2.60
N VAL A 196 11.26 10.17 2.21
CA VAL A 196 11.31 9.73 0.81
C VAL A 196 10.42 10.62 -0.06
N THR A 197 9.20 10.89 0.37
CA THR A 197 8.25 11.71 -0.40
C THR A 197 8.74 13.15 -0.53
N ASP A 198 9.30 13.73 0.52
CA ASP A 198 9.84 15.09 0.50
C ASP A 198 11.01 15.23 -0.49
N ASN A 199 11.87 14.21 -0.56
CA ASN A 199 12.93 14.18 -1.56
C ASN A 199 12.40 13.96 -2.98
N LEU A 200 11.31 13.19 -3.17
CA LEU A 200 10.64 13.05 -4.46
C LEU A 200 9.91 14.35 -4.86
N ARG A 201 9.36 15.14 -3.94
CA ARG A 201 8.78 16.46 -4.20
C ARG A 201 9.78 17.45 -4.78
N ARG A 202 11.08 17.29 -4.52
CA ARG A 202 12.13 18.12 -5.15
C ARG A 202 12.30 17.81 -6.64
N ILE A 203 11.86 16.62 -7.07
CA ILE A 203 11.90 16.19 -8.47
C ILE A 203 10.59 16.54 -9.17
N ASP A 204 9.47 16.24 -8.50
CA ASP A 204 8.12 16.56 -8.96
C ASP A 204 7.26 16.99 -7.77
N ALA A 205 7.07 18.30 -7.61
CA ALA A 205 6.31 18.86 -6.49
C ALA A 205 4.81 18.59 -6.61
N ALA A 206 4.30 18.45 -7.83
CA ALA A 206 2.88 18.25 -8.11
C ALA A 206 2.46 16.78 -7.90
N ASP A 207 3.34 15.83 -8.25
CA ASP A 207 3.04 14.39 -8.15
C ASP A 207 4.25 13.58 -7.65
N PRO A 208 4.63 13.71 -6.38
CA PRO A 208 5.78 12.97 -5.83
C PRO A 208 5.54 11.45 -5.77
N VAL A 209 4.29 11.01 -5.78
CA VAL A 209 3.94 9.58 -5.68
C VAL A 209 3.94 8.85 -7.02
N ARG A 210 4.14 9.56 -8.15
CA ARG A 210 4.27 8.95 -9.48
C ARG A 210 5.43 7.96 -9.58
N PHE A 211 6.46 8.15 -8.77
CA PHE A 211 7.67 7.31 -8.79
C PHE A 211 7.49 5.97 -8.09
N ASP A 212 6.44 5.80 -7.26
CA ASP A 212 6.24 4.59 -6.45
C ASP A 212 6.17 3.32 -7.29
N PHE A 213 5.37 3.34 -8.36
CA PHE A 213 5.18 2.17 -9.23
C PHE A 213 6.52 1.68 -9.80
N VAL A 214 7.31 2.60 -10.36
CA VAL A 214 8.60 2.26 -10.96
C VAL A 214 9.59 1.77 -9.91
N LEU A 215 9.69 2.45 -8.76
CA LEU A 215 10.58 2.05 -7.67
C LEU A 215 10.21 0.67 -7.12
N CYS A 216 8.91 0.42 -6.89
CA CYS A 216 8.43 -0.86 -6.39
C CYS A 216 8.74 -1.99 -7.37
N HIS A 217 8.37 -1.84 -8.65
CA HIS A 217 8.52 -2.88 -9.66
C HIS A 217 9.98 -3.13 -10.04
N HIS A 218 10.81 -2.10 -10.13
CA HIS A 218 12.26 -2.29 -10.30
C HIS A 218 12.87 -3.11 -9.15
N GLY A 219 12.38 -2.89 -7.93
CA GLY A 219 12.78 -3.69 -6.77
C GLY A 219 12.26 -5.12 -6.76
N MET A 220 11.07 -5.36 -7.33
CA MET A 220 10.42 -6.67 -7.39
C MET A 220 10.93 -7.55 -8.54
N SER A 221 11.29 -6.96 -9.68
CA SER A 221 11.72 -7.66 -10.90
C SER A 221 13.05 -8.43 -10.77
N GLY A 222 13.75 -8.27 -9.65
CA GLY A 222 15.10 -8.85 -9.50
C GLY A 222 16.21 -7.95 -10.05
N ALA A 223 15.89 -6.89 -10.79
CA ALA A 223 16.90 -5.95 -11.32
C ALA A 223 17.68 -5.23 -10.20
N CYS A 224 17.04 -5.05 -9.03
CA CYS A 224 17.69 -4.48 -7.85
C CYS A 224 17.51 -5.38 -6.62
N PRO A 225 18.26 -6.50 -6.50
CA PRO A 225 18.09 -7.46 -5.41
C PRO A 225 18.57 -6.89 -4.06
N PRO A 226 18.21 -7.52 -2.90
CA PRO A 226 18.66 -7.10 -1.58
C PRO A 226 20.19 -7.00 -1.48
N ARG A 227 20.90 -7.99 -1.96
CA ARG A 227 22.37 -7.95 -2.14
C ARG A 227 22.67 -7.40 -3.51
N ALA A 228 23.30 -6.22 -3.57
CA ALA A 228 23.64 -5.58 -4.83
C ALA A 228 24.71 -6.43 -5.58
N ARG A 229 24.56 -6.52 -6.91
CA ARG A 229 25.42 -7.28 -7.81
C ARG A 229 26.02 -6.34 -8.87
N PRO A 230 27.36 -6.30 -9.04
CA PRO A 230 28.00 -5.41 -9.99
C PRO A 230 27.50 -5.57 -11.43
N GLU A 231 27.24 -6.80 -11.87
CA GLU A 231 26.75 -7.12 -13.20
C GLU A 231 25.37 -6.50 -13.48
N LEU A 232 24.45 -6.54 -12.51
CA LEU A 232 23.13 -5.90 -12.63
C LEU A 232 23.22 -4.36 -12.52
N CYS A 233 24.15 -3.87 -11.70
CA CYS A 233 24.35 -2.43 -11.54
C CYS A 233 24.90 -1.76 -12.79
N ARG A 234 25.75 -2.43 -13.59
CA ARG A 234 26.32 -1.88 -14.82
C ARG A 234 25.28 -1.58 -15.90
N VAL A 235 24.23 -2.38 -15.98
CA VAL A 235 23.16 -2.25 -16.98
C VAL A 235 21.89 -1.57 -16.42
N CYS A 236 21.96 -1.12 -15.17
CA CYS A 236 20.81 -0.52 -14.50
C CYS A 236 20.58 0.91 -14.98
N ALA A 237 19.36 1.23 -15.41
CA ALA A 237 18.98 2.59 -15.83
C ALA A 237 19.14 3.66 -14.72
N LEU A 238 19.17 3.24 -13.44
CA LEU A 238 19.38 4.13 -12.30
C LEU A 238 20.84 4.19 -11.83
N GLN A 239 21.78 3.61 -12.58
CA GLN A 239 23.18 3.46 -12.14
C GLN A 239 23.85 4.81 -11.85
N SER A 240 23.62 5.83 -12.70
CA SER A 240 24.21 7.19 -12.54
C SER A 240 23.75 7.87 -11.26
N GLU A 241 22.53 7.62 -10.80
CA GLU A 241 21.94 8.24 -9.62
C GLU A 241 22.05 7.34 -8.36
N CYS A 242 22.48 6.09 -8.56
CA CYS A 242 22.51 5.10 -7.48
C CYS A 242 23.87 5.10 -6.76
N ARG A 243 23.90 5.54 -5.51
CA ARG A 243 25.14 5.55 -4.67
C ARG A 243 25.83 4.19 -4.60
N VAL A 244 25.07 3.11 -4.57
CA VAL A 244 25.59 1.73 -4.54
C VAL A 244 26.07 1.32 -5.92
N GLY A 245 25.30 1.61 -6.98
CA GLY A 245 25.66 1.34 -8.37
C GLY A 245 26.98 2.01 -8.76
N GLN A 246 27.09 3.31 -8.54
CA GLN A 246 28.30 4.07 -8.80
C GLN A 246 29.54 3.48 -8.09
N ARG A 247 29.41 3.15 -6.79
CA ARG A 247 30.52 2.60 -6.01
C ARG A 247 30.97 1.22 -6.51
N LEU A 248 30.02 0.35 -6.88
CA LEU A 248 30.33 -1.00 -7.34
C LEU A 248 30.93 -1.02 -8.76
N THR A 249 30.51 -0.09 -9.62
CA THR A 249 30.98 -0.03 -11.00
C THR A 249 32.31 0.72 -11.17
N ARG A 250 32.65 1.60 -10.20
CA ARG A 250 33.98 2.28 -10.15
C ARG A 250 35.12 1.37 -9.67
N ARG A 251 34.83 0.25 -8.98
CA ARG A 251 35.86 -0.70 -8.57
C ARG A 251 36.26 -1.58 -9.77
N PRO A 252 37.54 -1.67 -10.12
CA PRO A 252 38.01 -2.64 -11.14
C PRO A 252 37.63 -4.06 -10.68
N VAL A 253 37.09 -4.84 -11.59
CA VAL A 253 36.81 -6.27 -11.37
C VAL A 253 38.12 -6.93 -11.00
N ARG A 254 38.27 -7.48 -9.80
CA ARG A 254 39.35 -8.39 -9.50
C ARG A 254 39.21 -9.56 -10.49
N PRO A 255 40.23 -9.87 -11.30
CA PRO A 255 40.20 -11.07 -12.14
C PRO A 255 39.97 -12.29 -11.24
N GLU A 256 39.12 -13.20 -11.70
CA GLU A 256 38.94 -14.49 -11.01
C GLU A 256 40.32 -15.17 -10.87
N PRO A 257 40.61 -15.81 -9.72
CA PRO A 257 41.83 -16.60 -9.59
C PRO A 257 41.81 -17.66 -10.70
N ARG A 258 42.88 -17.70 -11.48
CA ARG A 258 43.05 -18.74 -12.52
C ARG A 258 42.88 -20.10 -11.85
N PRO A 259 42.15 -21.03 -12.47
CA PRO A 259 42.12 -22.40 -11.97
C PRO A 259 43.54 -22.92 -11.83
N SER A 260 43.85 -23.45 -10.67
CA SER A 260 45.14 -24.10 -10.41
C SER A 260 45.40 -25.15 -11.52
N ALA A 261 46.56 -25.05 -12.13
CA ALA A 261 46.96 -26.03 -13.13
C ALA A 261 46.88 -27.45 -12.55
N PRO A 262 46.42 -28.46 -13.31
CA PRO A 262 46.38 -29.82 -12.83
C PRO A 262 47.79 -30.26 -12.46
N ASP A 263 47.94 -30.77 -11.27
CA ASP A 263 49.16 -31.36 -10.74
C ASP A 263 49.58 -32.50 -11.68
N ARG A 264 50.66 -32.29 -12.41
CA ARG A 264 51.28 -33.35 -13.24
C ARG A 264 52.06 -34.23 -12.27
N GLY A 265 51.33 -35.12 -11.61
CA GLY A 265 51.98 -36.22 -10.85
C GLY A 265 52.90 -37.04 -11.76
N ALA A 266 54.10 -37.22 -11.28
CA ALA A 266 55.13 -38.12 -11.83
C ALA A 266 54.73 -39.60 -11.61
#